data_3f5289607ce83c96ae39a47c2b3a7175
#
_entry.id   3f5289607ce83c96ae39a47c2b3a7175
#
_cell.length_a   1.000
_cell.length_b   1.000
_cell.length_c   1.000
_cell.angle_alpha   90.00
_cell.angle_beta   90.00
_cell.angle_gamma   90.00
#
_symmetry.space_group_name_H-M   'P 1'
#
loop_
_entity.id
_entity.type
_entity.pdbx_description
1 polymer ?
#
loop_
_entity_poly.entity_id
_entity_poly.type
_entity_poly.pdbx_seq_one_letter_code
_entity_poly.pdbx_strand_id
1 'polypeptide(L)'
;MQQSYDVVIIGGGVVGSAIARELSRYKLRIAVLEKESDVCTQTSGRNTGMLHAGFLYKTGSLKAICAVEGNQEFEQVARELDVPFKRTGKLIVGFTDEHRQRLEQFMARGEANGV
;
A
#
# COMPACT_ATOMS: atom_id res chain seq x y z
N MET A 1 -20.50 32.82 -0.02
CA MET A 1 -19.02 32.87 -0.03
C MET A 1 -18.54 31.64 -0.82
N GLN A 2 -17.74 31.86 -1.85
CA GLN A 2 -17.16 30.76 -2.65
C GLN A 2 -16.04 30.12 -1.82
N GLN A 3 -16.20 28.87 -1.41
CA GLN A 3 -15.12 28.13 -0.74
C GLN A 3 -14.07 27.76 -1.78
N SER A 4 -12.83 28.18 -1.58
CA SER A 4 -11.70 27.80 -2.42
C SER A 4 -10.80 26.84 -1.65
N TYR A 5 -10.33 25.79 -2.32
CA TYR A 5 -9.40 24.81 -1.79
C TYR A 5 -8.06 24.90 -2.52
N ASP A 6 -6.98 24.61 -1.81
CA ASP A 6 -5.64 24.59 -2.38
C ASP A 6 -5.39 23.23 -3.06
N VAL A 7 -5.98 22.15 -2.52
CA VAL A 7 -5.92 20.79 -3.07
C VAL A 7 -7.28 20.10 -2.95
N VAL A 8 -7.68 19.41 -4.01
CA VAL A 8 -8.85 18.53 -4.00
C VAL A 8 -8.40 17.11 -4.36
N ILE A 9 -8.70 16.16 -3.47
CA ILE A 9 -8.41 14.73 -3.64
C ILE A 9 -9.71 14.04 -4.06
N ILE A 10 -9.68 13.32 -5.16
CA ILE A 10 -10.84 12.58 -5.68
C ILE A 10 -10.70 11.11 -5.27
N GLY A 11 -11.59 10.66 -4.40
CA GLY A 11 -11.66 9.32 -3.85
C GLY A 11 -11.14 9.22 -2.41
N GLY A 12 -11.98 8.71 -1.51
CA GLY A 12 -11.72 8.48 -0.08
C GLY A 12 -11.26 7.05 0.22
N GLY A 13 -10.63 6.35 -0.73
CA GLY A 13 -9.98 5.07 -0.47
C GLY A 13 -8.62 5.22 0.22
N VAL A 14 -7.91 4.11 0.47
CA VAL A 14 -6.62 4.11 1.19
C VAL A 14 -5.59 5.07 0.58
N VAL A 15 -5.53 5.19 -0.74
CA VAL A 15 -4.58 6.09 -1.42
C VAL A 15 -4.95 7.55 -1.16
N GLY A 16 -6.21 7.93 -1.40
CA GLY A 16 -6.67 9.31 -1.16
C GLY A 16 -6.54 9.71 0.32
N SER A 17 -6.85 8.80 1.23
CA SER A 17 -6.70 9.02 2.68
C SER A 17 -5.23 9.19 3.08
N ALA A 18 -4.32 8.38 2.52
CA ALA A 18 -2.88 8.52 2.77
C ALA A 18 -2.34 9.85 2.24
N ILE A 19 -2.77 10.29 1.05
CA ILE A 19 -2.40 11.59 0.49
C ILE A 19 -2.94 12.72 1.37
N ALA A 20 -4.20 12.64 1.78
CA ALA A 20 -4.81 13.63 2.67
C ALA A 20 -4.05 13.74 4.01
N ARG A 21 -3.68 12.59 4.59
CA ARG A 21 -2.88 12.52 5.82
C ARG A 21 -1.52 13.20 5.64
N GLU A 22 -0.81 12.92 4.57
CA GLU A 22 0.49 13.54 4.32
C GLU A 22 0.36 15.05 4.10
N LEU A 23 -0.59 15.47 3.27
CA LEU A 23 -0.84 16.89 3.01
C LEU A 23 -1.34 17.66 4.23
N SER A 24 -1.97 17.00 5.21
CA SER A 24 -2.44 17.63 6.44
C SER A 24 -1.30 18.19 7.32
N ARG A 25 -0.06 17.80 7.05
CA ARG A 25 1.14 18.36 7.70
C ARG A 25 1.48 19.77 7.22
N TYR A 26 0.84 20.20 6.14
CA TYR A 26 1.08 21.51 5.53
C TYR A 26 -0.10 22.44 5.79
N LYS A 27 0.14 23.74 5.77
CA LYS A 27 -0.92 24.76 5.94
C LYS A 27 -1.70 24.94 4.63
N LEU A 28 -2.49 23.91 4.27
CA LEU A 28 -3.29 23.84 3.06
C LEU A 28 -4.77 23.61 3.40
N ARG A 29 -5.64 24.16 2.58
CA ARG A 29 -7.08 23.84 2.60
C ARG A 29 -7.31 22.68 1.68
N ILE A 30 -7.59 21.53 2.25
CA ILE A 30 -7.72 20.25 1.53
C ILE A 30 -9.17 19.81 1.56
N ALA A 31 -9.70 19.37 0.43
CA ALA A 31 -10.97 18.68 0.34
C ALA A 31 -10.76 17.26 -0.20
N VAL A 32 -11.45 16.30 0.38
CA VAL A 32 -11.54 14.92 -0.16
C VAL A 32 -12.97 14.73 -0.65
N LEU A 33 -13.12 14.37 -1.91
CA LEU A 33 -14.41 14.09 -2.54
C LEU A 33 -14.56 12.58 -2.70
N GLU A 34 -15.57 12.00 -2.07
CA GLU A 34 -15.94 10.60 -2.22
C GLU A 34 -17.34 10.51 -2.84
N LYS A 35 -17.52 9.60 -3.82
CA LYS A 35 -18.82 9.41 -4.49
C LYS A 35 -19.77 8.53 -3.70
N GLU A 36 -19.23 7.68 -2.84
CA GLU A 36 -20.00 6.76 -2.00
C GLU A 36 -20.44 7.48 -0.70
N SER A 37 -21.31 6.83 0.04
CA SER A 37 -21.82 7.38 1.32
C SER A 37 -20.79 7.39 2.45
N ASP A 38 -19.68 6.65 2.29
CA ASP A 38 -18.60 6.57 3.28
C ASP A 38 -17.27 6.28 2.60
N VAL A 39 -16.17 6.50 3.31
CA VAL A 39 -14.81 6.20 2.84
C VAL A 39 -14.54 4.69 2.80
N CYS A 40 -13.61 4.27 1.95
CA CYS A 40 -13.16 2.87 1.86
C CYS A 40 -14.23 1.82 1.55
N THR A 41 -15.39 2.18 1.04
CA THR A 41 -16.50 1.26 0.73
C THR A 41 -16.23 0.35 -0.49
N GLN A 42 -15.25 0.69 -1.31
CA GLN A 42 -14.84 -0.08 -2.49
C GLN A 42 -13.62 -0.99 -2.18
N THR A 43 -12.66 -1.08 -3.11
CA THR A 43 -11.49 -1.97 -3.04
C THR A 43 -10.71 -1.87 -1.72
N SER A 44 -10.59 -0.67 -1.15
CA SER A 44 -9.84 -0.44 0.09
C SER A 44 -10.45 -1.12 1.31
N GLY A 45 -11.77 -1.25 1.36
CA GLY A 45 -12.48 -1.97 2.43
C GLY A 45 -12.78 -3.43 2.10
N ARG A 46 -12.45 -3.91 0.89
CA ARG A 46 -12.83 -5.24 0.38
C ARG A 46 -11.63 -5.97 -0.20
N ASN A 47 -10.57 -6.09 0.58
CA ASN A 47 -9.34 -6.79 0.22
C ASN A 47 -8.90 -7.74 1.35
N THR A 48 -7.81 -8.44 1.16
CA THR A 48 -7.30 -9.43 2.13
C THR A 48 -6.58 -8.81 3.33
N GLY A 49 -6.40 -7.51 3.36
CA GLY A 49 -5.60 -6.82 4.39
C GLY A 49 -4.13 -7.22 4.40
N MET A 50 -3.63 -7.82 3.32
CA MET A 50 -2.25 -8.30 3.24
C MET A 50 -1.32 -7.20 2.73
N LEU A 51 -0.32 -6.86 3.51
CA LEU A 51 0.77 -5.98 3.11
C LEU A 51 1.76 -6.76 2.25
N HIS A 52 1.94 -6.34 0.99
CA HIS A 52 2.84 -6.99 0.06
C HIS A 52 4.30 -6.65 0.35
N ALA A 53 5.18 -7.66 0.32
CA ALA A 53 6.61 -7.48 0.57
C ALA A 53 7.40 -6.92 -0.64
N GLY A 54 6.90 -7.09 -1.87
CA GLY A 54 7.55 -6.53 -3.07
C GLY A 54 8.24 -7.54 -3.98
N PHE A 55 8.48 -8.79 -3.55
CA PHE A 55 9.20 -9.81 -4.32
C PHE A 55 8.51 -10.25 -5.62
N LEU A 56 7.20 -10.03 -5.76
CA LEU A 56 6.45 -10.39 -6.98
C LEU A 56 6.63 -9.38 -8.11
N TYR A 57 7.09 -8.17 -7.82
CA TYR A 57 7.12 -7.08 -8.78
C TYR A 57 8.45 -6.99 -9.51
N LYS A 58 8.42 -6.53 -10.76
CA LYS A 58 9.61 -6.38 -11.60
C LYS A 58 10.61 -5.45 -10.89
N THR A 59 11.84 -5.92 -10.76
CA THR A 59 12.94 -5.14 -10.16
C THR A 59 13.12 -3.79 -10.87
N GLY A 60 13.34 -2.74 -10.11
CA GLY A 60 13.49 -1.36 -10.59
C GLY A 60 12.18 -0.66 -11.00
N SER A 61 11.02 -1.34 -10.92
CA SER A 61 9.73 -0.68 -11.13
C SER A 61 9.31 0.14 -9.90
N LEU A 62 8.59 1.25 -10.12
CA LEU A 62 7.99 2.03 -9.02
C LEU A 62 7.13 1.16 -8.11
N LYS A 63 6.45 0.17 -8.68
CA LYS A 63 5.62 -0.76 -7.91
C LYS A 63 6.45 -1.62 -6.95
N ALA A 64 7.65 -2.06 -7.35
CA ALA A 64 8.55 -2.79 -6.48
C ALA A 64 9.10 -1.87 -5.37
N ILE A 65 9.60 -0.71 -5.75
CA ILE A 65 10.19 0.28 -4.84
C ILE A 65 9.17 0.68 -3.77
N CYS A 66 8.01 1.20 -4.18
CA CYS A 66 6.97 1.64 -3.24
C CYS A 66 6.40 0.49 -2.39
N ALA A 67 6.35 -0.76 -2.90
CA ALA A 67 5.89 -1.89 -2.12
C ALA A 67 6.88 -2.27 -1.01
N VAL A 68 8.18 -2.23 -1.30
CA VAL A 68 9.24 -2.51 -0.31
C VAL A 68 9.28 -1.42 0.75
N GLU A 69 9.37 -0.15 0.33
CA GLU A 69 9.40 1.01 1.23
C GLU A 69 8.14 1.03 2.12
N GLY A 70 6.95 0.92 1.52
CA GLY A 70 5.69 0.90 2.26
C GLY A 70 5.59 -0.27 3.23
N ASN A 71 6.15 -1.45 2.91
CA ASN A 71 6.20 -2.58 3.83
C ASN A 71 7.11 -2.29 5.04
N GLN A 72 8.26 -1.69 4.81
CA GLN A 72 9.23 -1.35 5.87
C GLN A 72 8.67 -0.30 6.83
N GLU A 73 7.98 0.71 6.31
CA GLU A 73 7.44 1.83 7.09
C GLU A 73 6.09 1.51 7.77
N PHE A 74 5.38 0.48 7.28
CA PHE A 74 3.98 0.25 7.68
C PHE A 74 3.79 0.02 9.18
N GLU A 75 4.75 -0.60 9.86
CA GLU A 75 4.64 -0.84 11.30
C GLU A 75 4.59 0.47 12.10
N GLN A 76 5.35 1.47 11.68
CA GLN A 76 5.28 2.80 12.27
C GLN A 76 3.92 3.44 11.97
N VAL A 77 3.48 3.41 10.72
CA VAL A 77 2.18 3.96 10.31
C VAL A 77 1.03 3.28 11.05
N ALA A 78 1.09 1.96 11.22
CA ALA A 78 0.08 1.20 11.95
C ALA A 78 0.00 1.63 13.43
N ARG A 79 1.15 1.84 14.07
CA ARG A 79 1.20 2.38 15.45
C ARG A 79 0.62 3.80 15.54
N GLU A 80 0.98 4.68 14.62
CA GLU A 80 0.49 6.06 14.59
C GLU A 80 -1.03 6.16 14.39
N LEU A 81 -1.60 5.18 13.68
CA LEU A 81 -3.04 5.14 13.35
C LEU A 81 -3.84 4.21 14.25
N ASP A 82 -3.20 3.58 15.25
CA ASP A 82 -3.80 2.56 16.13
C ASP A 82 -4.45 1.40 15.32
N VAL A 83 -3.78 0.96 14.25
CA VAL A 83 -4.22 -0.14 13.41
C VAL A 83 -3.53 -1.43 13.85
N PRO A 84 -4.28 -2.50 14.17
CA PRO A 84 -3.70 -3.80 14.50
C PRO A 84 -2.86 -4.34 13.35
N PHE A 85 -1.60 -4.70 13.64
CA PHE A 85 -0.66 -5.20 12.65
C PHE A 85 0.15 -6.37 13.20
N LYS A 86 0.36 -7.41 12.36
CA LYS A 86 1.21 -8.56 12.70
C LYS A 86 2.08 -8.94 11.50
N ARG A 87 3.37 -9.16 11.75
CA ARG A 87 4.29 -9.75 10.77
C ARG A 87 4.19 -11.28 10.81
N THR A 88 3.19 -11.81 10.11
CA THR A 88 2.91 -13.26 10.07
C THR A 88 3.76 -14.00 9.03
N GLY A 89 4.41 -13.28 8.12
CA GLY A 89 5.06 -13.85 6.96
C GLY A 89 4.07 -14.37 5.91
N LYS A 90 4.62 -14.92 4.83
CA LYS A 90 3.86 -15.54 3.75
C LYS A 90 4.63 -16.76 3.23
N LEU A 91 3.94 -17.89 3.12
CA LEU A 91 4.48 -19.07 2.46
C LEU A 91 3.96 -19.15 1.03
N ILE A 92 4.85 -19.44 0.09
CA ILE A 92 4.52 -19.83 -1.28
C ILE A 92 4.99 -21.26 -1.47
N VAL A 93 4.05 -22.12 -1.82
CA VAL A 93 4.30 -23.55 -1.93
C VAL A 93 4.26 -23.97 -3.40
N GLY A 94 5.22 -24.76 -3.82
CA GLY A 94 5.30 -25.37 -5.13
C GLY A 94 5.19 -26.90 -5.04
N PHE A 95 4.58 -27.53 -6.05
CA PHE A 95 4.35 -28.98 -6.10
C PHE A 95 4.97 -29.65 -7.34
N THR A 96 5.57 -28.88 -8.24
CA THR A 96 6.17 -29.38 -9.49
C THR A 96 7.53 -28.72 -9.71
N ASP A 97 8.33 -29.29 -10.62
CA ASP A 97 9.63 -28.71 -11.01
C ASP A 97 9.48 -27.32 -11.65
N GLU A 98 8.41 -27.09 -12.39
CA GLU A 98 8.11 -25.77 -12.93
C GLU A 98 7.84 -24.76 -11.79
N HIS A 99 7.09 -25.17 -10.78
CA HIS A 99 6.85 -24.34 -9.58
C HIS A 99 8.16 -24.07 -8.83
N ARG A 100 9.07 -25.04 -8.75
CA ARG A 100 10.38 -24.87 -8.14
C ARG A 100 11.20 -23.79 -8.83
N GLN A 101 11.31 -23.83 -10.16
CA GLN A 101 12.01 -22.80 -10.95
C GLN A 101 11.40 -21.41 -10.70
N ARG A 102 10.09 -21.35 -10.59
CA ARG A 102 9.38 -20.09 -10.33
C ARG A 102 9.64 -19.56 -8.93
N LEU A 103 9.74 -20.42 -7.93
CA LEU A 103 10.11 -20.05 -6.56
C LEU A 103 11.54 -19.50 -6.49
N GLU A 104 12.48 -20.12 -7.20
CA GLU A 104 13.87 -19.63 -7.31
C GLU A 104 13.92 -18.23 -7.94
N GLN A 105 13.11 -17.97 -8.97
CA GLN A 105 12.97 -16.63 -9.56
C GLN A 105 12.38 -15.62 -8.58
N PHE A 106 11.41 -16.02 -7.77
CA PHE A 106 10.83 -15.14 -6.75
C PHE A 106 11.84 -14.81 -5.64
N MET A 107 12.66 -15.78 -5.23
CA MET A 107 13.73 -15.56 -4.25
C MET A 107 14.75 -14.56 -4.79
N ALA A 108 15.30 -14.81 -5.98
CA ALA A 108 16.27 -13.90 -6.61
C ALA A 108 15.71 -12.48 -6.82
N ARG A 109 14.43 -12.38 -7.19
CA ARG A 109 13.76 -11.08 -7.35
C ARG A 109 13.51 -10.39 -6.01
N GLY A 110 13.15 -11.15 -4.98
CA GLY A 110 13.00 -10.63 -3.62
C GLY A 110 14.31 -10.01 -3.13
N GLU A 111 15.40 -10.75 -3.23
CA GLU A 111 16.74 -10.28 -2.89
C GLU A 111 17.13 -9.01 -3.68
N ALA A 112 16.91 -9.02 -5.00
CA ALA A 112 17.19 -7.86 -5.86
C ALA A 112 16.31 -6.64 -5.55
N ASN A 113 15.14 -6.83 -4.96
CA ASN A 113 14.21 -5.77 -4.54
C ASN A 113 14.44 -5.32 -3.08
N GLY A 114 15.29 -6.00 -2.32
CA GLY A 114 15.56 -5.68 -0.91
C GLY A 114 14.49 -6.19 0.07
N VAL A 115 13.85 -7.33 -0.26
CA VAL A 115 12.84 -8.00 0.58
C VAL A 115 13.52 -8.96 1.54
#